data_35f544697f45a78ef2720b9f5a0c13ab
#
_entry.id   35f544697f45a78ef2720b9f5a0c13ab
#
_cell.length_a   1.000
_cell.length_b   1.000
_cell.length_c   1.000
_cell.angle_alpha   90.00
_cell.angle_beta   90.00
_cell.angle_gamma   90.00
#
_symmetry.space_group_name_H-M   'P 1'
#
loop_
_entity.id
_entity.type
_entity.pdbx_description
1 polymer ?
#
loop_
_entity_poly.entity_id
_entity_poly.type
_entity_poly.pdbx_seq_one_letter_code
_entity_poly.pdbx_strand_id
1 'polypeptide(L)'
;GHDPELILAIRAKSIKDARKNMEFIEKKIKRRTPVKIKTANYKDFEINYVEMKGFFRLFFGKLFDKFEKPYYTYVDDYVVFSNKAASLLSFVEDYEQKNLLKNNPGFENALSYLKSSSTIFLYTDVRKFYSQLKPMMNPATWNEIQSNKDVLYSFPYWTMQIIGEDQSASLQYVMDYSPYQLEEVDVAIATDEDDKEMNEDAETEKEQMSELKRFYIEKFEGNVLREFYPEGALKSEVEVKEGKRHGRYREYYEDGTLKLRGKYANNKPKGTWKYYTEDGKFERKEKF
;
A
#
# COMPACT_ATOMS: atom_id res chain seq x y z
N GLY A 1 4.51 -7.39 -11.85
CA GLY A 1 4.97 -6.10 -11.36
C GLY A 1 4.11 -5.70 -10.16
N HIS A 2 4.73 -5.33 -9.07
CA HIS A 2 4.01 -4.77 -7.92
C HIS A 2 3.40 -3.44 -8.32
N ASP A 3 2.08 -3.33 -8.30
CA ASP A 3 1.44 -2.02 -8.38
C ASP A 3 1.77 -1.26 -7.09
N PRO A 4 2.34 -0.05 -7.20
CA PRO A 4 2.69 0.74 -6.04
C PRO A 4 1.45 1.04 -5.21
N GLU A 5 1.63 1.10 -3.90
CA GLU A 5 0.60 1.57 -3.00
C GLU A 5 0.49 3.08 -3.08
N LEU A 6 -0.72 3.56 -3.33
CA LEU A 6 -0.95 4.98 -3.56
C LEU A 6 -2.03 5.48 -2.61
N ILE A 7 -1.73 6.60 -1.97
CA ILE A 7 -2.69 7.39 -1.20
C ILE A 7 -2.80 8.77 -1.83
N LEU A 8 -4.03 9.23 -2.04
CA LEU A 8 -4.34 10.58 -2.50
C LEU A 8 -5.26 11.24 -1.48
N ALA A 9 -4.78 12.25 -0.79
CA ALA A 9 -5.57 13.06 0.13
C ALA A 9 -5.95 14.38 -0.54
N ILE A 10 -7.24 14.64 -0.66
CA ILE A 10 -7.79 15.88 -1.24
C ILE A 10 -8.45 16.68 -0.13
N ARG A 11 -7.91 17.85 0.16
CA ARG A 11 -8.51 18.74 1.13
C ARG A 11 -9.80 19.35 0.61
N ALA A 12 -10.88 19.19 1.37
CA ALA A 12 -12.17 19.80 1.08
C ALA A 12 -12.31 21.15 1.80
N LYS A 13 -12.93 22.12 1.15
CA LYS A 13 -13.33 23.39 1.83
C LYS A 13 -14.38 23.14 2.90
N SER A 14 -15.22 22.13 2.72
CA SER A 14 -16.24 21.67 3.63
C SER A 14 -16.40 20.17 3.47
N ILE A 15 -16.09 19.41 4.52
CA ILE A 15 -16.23 17.95 4.48
C ILE A 15 -17.69 17.51 4.33
N LYS A 16 -18.63 18.30 4.89
CA LYS A 16 -20.07 18.08 4.74
C LYS A 16 -20.51 18.15 3.27
N ASP A 17 -19.99 19.13 2.53
CA ASP A 17 -20.31 19.28 1.12
C ASP A 17 -19.59 18.27 0.26
N ALA A 18 -18.36 17.90 0.63
CA ALA A 18 -17.64 16.78 -0.02
C ALA A 18 -18.41 15.48 0.09
N ARG A 19 -18.95 15.15 1.28
CA ARG A 19 -19.81 13.96 1.47
C ARG A 19 -21.06 14.01 0.57
N LYS A 20 -21.77 15.14 0.56
CA LYS A 20 -22.95 15.31 -0.32
C LYS A 20 -22.61 15.18 -1.80
N ASN A 21 -21.48 15.73 -2.21
CA ASN A 21 -21.02 15.62 -3.60
C ASN A 21 -20.68 14.17 -3.97
N MET A 22 -20.00 13.45 -3.08
CA MET A 22 -19.71 12.01 -3.28
C MET A 22 -21.01 11.21 -3.36
N GLU A 23 -21.96 11.40 -2.45
CA GLU A 23 -23.29 10.76 -2.52
C GLU A 23 -24.04 11.07 -3.83
N PHE A 24 -23.93 12.31 -4.32
CA PHE A 24 -24.55 12.69 -5.60
C PHE A 24 -23.87 11.96 -6.78
N ILE A 25 -22.54 11.88 -6.78
CA ILE A 25 -21.75 11.12 -7.76
C ILE A 25 -22.17 9.65 -7.73
N GLU A 26 -22.26 9.07 -6.53
CA GLU A 26 -22.70 7.69 -6.32
C GLU A 26 -24.10 7.44 -6.90
N LYS A 27 -25.06 8.29 -6.57
CA LYS A 27 -26.44 8.20 -7.09
C LYS A 27 -26.48 8.28 -8.61
N LYS A 28 -25.65 9.13 -9.23
CA LYS A 28 -25.53 9.23 -10.69
C LYS A 28 -24.92 7.98 -11.32
N ILE A 29 -23.87 7.44 -10.71
CA ILE A 29 -23.22 6.21 -11.15
C ILE A 29 -24.23 5.05 -11.09
N LYS A 30 -24.88 4.85 -9.94
CA LYS A 30 -25.88 3.77 -9.73
C LYS A 30 -27.04 3.82 -10.72
N ARG A 31 -27.42 5.02 -11.20
CA ARG A 31 -28.52 5.17 -12.19
C ARG A 31 -28.11 4.83 -13.62
N ARG A 32 -26.84 4.95 -13.96
CA ARG A 32 -26.33 4.84 -15.34
C ARG A 32 -25.52 3.59 -15.60
N THR A 33 -25.09 2.90 -14.56
CA THR A 33 -24.21 1.73 -14.64
C THR A 33 -24.61 0.70 -13.58
N PRO A 34 -24.33 -0.60 -13.80
CA PRO A 34 -24.53 -1.64 -12.78
C PRO A 34 -23.46 -1.57 -11.67
N VAL A 35 -22.66 -0.51 -11.63
CA VAL A 35 -21.59 -0.33 -10.67
C VAL A 35 -22.13 -0.26 -9.24
N LYS A 36 -21.54 -1.04 -8.36
CA LYS A 36 -21.86 -1.07 -6.94
C LYS A 36 -20.82 -0.29 -6.17
N ILE A 37 -21.28 0.62 -5.33
CA ILE A 37 -20.46 1.20 -4.27
C ILE A 37 -20.77 0.43 -3.01
N LYS A 38 -19.73 -0.10 -2.40
CA LYS A 38 -19.82 -0.93 -1.22
C LYS A 38 -19.20 -0.14 -0.07
N THR A 39 -19.79 -0.23 1.09
CA THR A 39 -19.37 0.49 2.29
C THR A 39 -19.15 -0.49 3.42
N ALA A 40 -18.10 -0.29 4.19
CA ALA A 40 -17.83 -1.02 5.42
C ALA A 40 -17.26 -0.06 6.46
N ASN A 41 -17.46 -0.36 7.74
CA ASN A 41 -16.93 0.45 8.83
C ASN A 41 -15.66 -0.20 9.39
N TYR A 42 -14.67 0.63 9.66
CA TYR A 42 -13.46 0.28 10.40
C TYR A 42 -13.24 1.31 11.49
N LYS A 43 -13.33 0.90 12.75
CA LYS A 43 -13.36 1.81 13.88
C LYS A 43 -14.42 2.91 13.63
N ASP A 44 -14.06 4.18 13.75
CA ASP A 44 -14.94 5.32 13.49
C ASP A 44 -14.96 5.79 12.02
N PHE A 45 -14.30 5.04 11.13
CA PHE A 45 -14.17 5.41 9.72
C PHE A 45 -15.06 4.57 8.81
N GLU A 46 -15.77 5.24 7.92
CA GLU A 46 -16.51 4.64 6.84
C GLU A 46 -15.60 4.48 5.62
N ILE A 47 -15.32 3.23 5.23
CA ILE A 47 -14.51 2.91 4.06
C ILE A 47 -15.42 2.55 2.90
N ASN A 48 -15.28 3.26 1.81
CA ASN A 48 -16.08 3.11 0.61
C ASN A 48 -15.23 2.56 -0.54
N TYR A 49 -15.80 1.64 -1.31
CA TYR A 49 -15.17 1.08 -2.51
C TYR A 49 -15.98 1.39 -3.75
N VAL A 50 -15.35 2.01 -4.72
CA VAL A 50 -15.97 2.34 -6.01
C VAL A 50 -15.59 1.28 -7.04
N GLU A 51 -16.48 0.31 -7.28
CA GLU A 51 -16.28 -0.79 -8.26
C GLU A 51 -16.40 -0.28 -9.72
N MET A 52 -15.81 0.88 -10.00
CA MET A 52 -15.86 1.50 -11.32
C MET A 52 -14.44 1.74 -11.83
N LYS A 53 -14.06 0.94 -12.84
CA LYS A 53 -12.76 1.11 -13.49
C LYS A 53 -12.67 2.48 -14.16
N GLY A 54 -11.56 3.20 -13.92
CA GLY A 54 -11.33 4.50 -14.50
C GLY A 54 -12.13 5.64 -13.86
N PHE A 55 -12.62 5.46 -12.62
CA PHE A 55 -13.33 6.51 -11.88
C PHE A 55 -12.56 7.84 -11.88
N PHE A 56 -11.30 7.81 -11.48
CA PHE A 56 -10.48 9.03 -11.43
C PHE A 56 -10.18 9.63 -12.82
N ARG A 57 -10.04 8.79 -13.83
CA ARG A 57 -9.79 9.25 -15.19
C ARG A 57 -10.90 10.15 -15.73
N LEU A 58 -12.15 9.90 -15.31
CA LEU A 58 -13.30 10.73 -15.69
C LEU A 58 -13.23 12.14 -15.14
N PHE A 59 -12.60 12.35 -13.97
CA PHE A 59 -12.57 13.64 -13.28
C PHE A 59 -11.21 14.35 -13.40
N PHE A 60 -10.12 13.59 -13.43
CA PHE A 60 -8.75 14.10 -13.28
C PHE A 60 -7.81 13.71 -14.43
N GLY A 61 -8.32 13.00 -15.45
CA GLY A 61 -7.54 12.58 -16.62
C GLY A 61 -6.53 11.47 -16.31
N LYS A 62 -5.54 11.31 -17.19
CA LYS A 62 -4.58 10.18 -17.15
C LYS A 62 -3.64 10.18 -15.93
N LEU A 63 -3.47 11.31 -15.25
CA LEU A 63 -2.55 11.42 -14.12
C LEU A 63 -2.88 10.42 -13.00
N PHE A 64 -4.15 10.03 -12.87
CA PHE A 64 -4.65 9.15 -11.82
C PHE A 64 -5.10 7.77 -12.34
N ASP A 65 -4.58 7.33 -13.48
CA ASP A 65 -4.96 6.03 -14.07
C ASP A 65 -4.70 4.83 -13.14
N LYS A 66 -3.73 4.95 -12.23
CA LYS A 66 -3.43 3.91 -11.23
C LYS A 66 -4.50 3.75 -10.14
N PHE A 67 -5.44 4.68 -10.01
CA PHE A 67 -6.62 4.57 -9.15
C PHE A 67 -7.79 4.00 -9.94
N GLU A 68 -7.65 2.79 -10.46
CA GLU A 68 -8.68 2.18 -11.34
C GLU A 68 -10.02 1.98 -10.63
N LYS A 69 -10.00 1.41 -9.44
CA LYS A 69 -11.16 1.12 -8.59
C LYS A 69 -10.85 1.59 -7.17
N PRO A 70 -11.00 2.87 -6.88
CA PRO A 70 -10.51 3.43 -5.63
C PRO A 70 -11.36 3.03 -4.42
N TYR A 71 -10.65 2.86 -3.31
CA TYR A 71 -11.21 2.92 -1.96
C TYR A 71 -11.14 4.36 -1.48
N TYR A 72 -12.09 4.80 -0.65
CA TYR A 72 -11.99 6.11 -0.05
C TYR A 72 -12.63 6.17 1.34
N THR A 73 -12.16 7.13 2.12
CA THR A 73 -12.69 7.49 3.43
C THR A 73 -12.59 9.00 3.65
N TYR A 74 -13.08 9.45 4.80
CA TYR A 74 -13.02 10.85 5.21
C TYR A 74 -12.23 10.95 6.51
N VAL A 75 -11.19 11.79 6.50
CA VAL A 75 -10.34 12.06 7.67
C VAL A 75 -10.20 13.57 7.82
N ASP A 76 -10.69 14.13 8.92
CA ASP A 76 -10.80 15.56 9.14
C ASP A 76 -11.44 16.29 7.93
N ASP A 77 -10.72 17.26 7.35
CA ASP A 77 -11.13 18.01 6.16
C ASP A 77 -10.74 17.32 4.84
N TYR A 78 -10.27 16.07 4.88
CA TYR A 78 -9.78 15.37 3.69
C TYR A 78 -10.70 14.25 3.25
N VAL A 79 -10.82 14.10 1.93
CA VAL A 79 -11.26 12.87 1.29
C VAL A 79 -10.00 12.11 0.88
N VAL A 80 -9.79 10.95 1.46
CA VAL A 80 -8.58 10.14 1.25
C VAL A 80 -8.92 8.94 0.40
N PHE A 81 -8.21 8.80 -0.70
CA PHE A 81 -8.37 7.71 -1.67
C PHE A 81 -7.15 6.81 -1.69
N SER A 82 -7.36 5.53 -1.95
CA SER A 82 -6.28 4.57 -2.21
C SER A 82 -6.67 3.62 -3.35
N ASN A 83 -5.65 3.10 -4.03
CA ASN A 83 -5.82 2.02 -5.00
C ASN A 83 -5.93 0.63 -4.32
N LYS A 84 -5.63 0.54 -3.02
CA LYS A 84 -5.70 -0.70 -2.22
C LYS A 84 -6.42 -0.45 -0.90
N ALA A 85 -7.25 -1.41 -0.49
CA ALA A 85 -7.93 -1.36 0.81
C ALA A 85 -6.92 -1.36 1.97
N ALA A 86 -5.92 -2.25 1.92
CA ALA A 86 -4.91 -2.37 2.96
C ALA A 86 -4.15 -1.05 3.21
N SER A 87 -3.74 -0.35 2.15
CA SER A 87 -3.05 0.94 2.28
C SER A 87 -3.93 2.02 2.89
N LEU A 88 -5.24 2.00 2.61
CA LEU A 88 -6.17 2.95 3.21
C LEU A 88 -6.38 2.65 4.70
N LEU A 89 -6.47 1.38 5.08
CA LEU A 89 -6.59 0.97 6.47
C LEU A 89 -5.34 1.33 7.26
N SER A 90 -4.15 1.03 6.74
CA SER A 90 -2.88 1.42 7.34
C SER A 90 -2.76 2.94 7.52
N PHE A 91 -3.21 3.73 6.54
CA PHE A 91 -3.27 5.19 6.65
C PHE A 91 -4.17 5.66 7.80
N VAL A 92 -5.36 5.06 7.94
CA VAL A 92 -6.30 5.38 9.03
C VAL A 92 -5.70 5.01 10.37
N GLU A 93 -5.01 3.88 10.46
CA GLU A 93 -4.35 3.42 11.67
C GLU A 93 -3.21 4.34 12.10
N ASP A 94 -2.32 4.71 11.17
CA ASP A 94 -1.27 5.70 11.41
C ASP A 94 -1.84 7.04 11.87
N TYR A 95 -2.98 7.46 11.30
CA TYR A 95 -3.67 8.67 11.70
C TYR A 95 -4.16 8.60 13.16
N GLU A 96 -4.80 7.52 13.57
CA GLU A 96 -5.30 7.32 14.92
C GLU A 96 -4.18 7.22 15.96
N GLN A 97 -3.14 6.48 15.64
CA GLN A 97 -1.94 6.32 16.48
C GLN A 97 -1.09 7.60 16.52
N LYS A 98 -1.48 8.66 15.76
CA LYS A 98 -0.72 9.91 15.62
C LYS A 98 0.69 9.70 15.05
N ASN A 99 0.89 8.62 14.32
CA ASN A 99 2.11 8.33 13.57
C ASN A 99 2.17 9.19 12.29
N LEU A 100 2.22 10.51 12.47
CA LEU A 100 2.11 11.48 11.40
C LEU A 100 3.50 11.96 10.98
N LEU A 101 3.65 12.23 9.70
CA LEU A 101 4.90 12.75 9.12
C LEU A 101 5.41 14.01 9.86
N LYS A 102 4.53 14.88 10.32
CA LYS A 102 4.90 16.07 11.12
C LYS A 102 5.60 15.74 12.43
N ASN A 103 5.46 14.51 12.94
CA ASN A 103 6.12 14.06 14.17
C ASN A 103 7.44 13.33 13.86
N ASN A 104 7.85 13.25 12.59
CA ASN A 104 9.12 12.65 12.18
C ASN A 104 10.24 13.69 12.30
N PRO A 105 11.29 13.46 13.12
CA PRO A 105 12.35 14.43 13.33
C PRO A 105 13.11 14.84 12.06
N GLY A 106 13.31 13.90 11.13
CA GLY A 106 13.95 14.19 9.85
C GLY A 106 13.09 15.08 8.95
N PHE A 107 11.77 14.91 8.99
CA PHE A 107 10.85 15.79 8.29
C PHE A 107 10.83 17.20 8.90
N GLU A 108 10.77 17.30 10.23
CA GLU A 108 10.80 18.57 10.94
C GLU A 108 12.12 19.33 10.67
N ASN A 109 13.24 18.63 10.71
CA ASN A 109 14.55 19.20 10.37
C ASN A 109 14.56 19.73 8.92
N ALA A 110 14.11 18.93 7.95
CA ALA A 110 14.05 19.36 6.55
C ALA A 110 13.18 20.61 6.35
N LEU A 111 12.04 20.71 7.03
CA LEU A 111 11.16 21.88 6.96
C LEU A 111 11.83 23.16 7.45
N SER A 112 12.79 23.10 8.39
CA SER A 112 13.49 24.27 8.91
C SER A 112 14.31 25.02 7.85
N TYR A 113 14.71 24.34 6.78
CA TYR A 113 15.48 24.90 5.66
C TYR A 113 14.62 25.36 4.48
N LEU A 114 13.30 25.15 4.53
CA LEU A 114 12.39 25.37 3.41
C LEU A 114 11.45 26.56 3.68
N LYS A 115 10.92 27.12 2.62
CA LYS A 115 9.85 28.12 2.73
C LYS A 115 8.56 27.47 3.19
N SER A 116 7.73 28.23 3.90
CA SER A 116 6.45 27.77 4.47
C SER A 116 5.36 27.45 3.42
N SER A 117 5.56 27.86 2.18
CA SER A 117 4.64 27.58 1.07
C SER A 117 5.39 27.14 -0.17
N SER A 118 4.77 26.25 -0.94
CA SER A 118 5.30 25.73 -2.19
C SER A 118 4.20 25.42 -3.17
N THR A 119 4.53 25.45 -4.45
CA THR A 119 3.66 24.94 -5.53
C THR A 119 3.72 23.43 -5.59
N ILE A 120 4.95 22.88 -5.47
CA ILE A 120 5.20 21.44 -5.40
C ILE A 120 6.16 21.20 -4.25
N PHE A 121 5.84 20.22 -3.43
CA PHE A 121 6.66 19.75 -2.35
C PHE A 121 6.82 18.23 -2.45
N LEU A 122 8.04 17.74 -2.39
CA LEU A 122 8.38 16.33 -2.37
C LEU A 122 9.27 16.04 -1.17
N TYR A 123 8.88 15.04 -0.39
CA TYR A 123 9.68 14.49 0.68
C TYR A 123 9.85 12.99 0.47
N THR A 124 11.06 12.49 0.58
CA THR A 124 11.39 11.08 0.36
C THR A 124 12.18 10.54 1.55
N ASP A 125 11.66 9.54 2.21
CA ASP A 125 12.42 8.67 3.10
C ASP A 125 13.17 7.64 2.23
N VAL A 126 14.47 7.84 2.10
CA VAL A 126 15.32 7.08 1.17
C VAL A 126 15.36 5.59 1.53
N ARG A 127 15.40 5.28 2.83
CA ARG A 127 15.47 3.88 3.30
C ARG A 127 14.19 3.11 2.98
N LYS A 128 13.04 3.75 3.18
CA LYS A 128 11.73 3.19 2.80
C LYS A 128 11.54 3.12 1.28
N PHE A 129 12.02 4.13 0.56
CA PHE A 129 11.91 4.19 -0.89
C PHE A 129 12.87 3.24 -1.61
N TYR A 130 13.97 2.84 -0.99
CA TYR A 130 15.00 1.99 -1.60
C TYR A 130 14.42 0.69 -2.17
N SER A 131 13.54 0.01 -1.44
CA SER A 131 12.89 -1.22 -1.90
C SER A 131 12.03 -1.04 -3.16
N GLN A 132 11.52 0.18 -3.36
CA GLN A 132 10.69 0.52 -4.52
C GLN A 132 11.50 0.83 -5.79
N LEU A 133 12.81 1.05 -5.65
CA LEU A 133 13.68 1.41 -6.78
C LEU A 133 13.94 0.22 -7.71
N LYS A 134 14.11 -0.98 -7.15
CA LYS A 134 14.46 -2.19 -7.92
C LYS A 134 13.57 -2.43 -9.15
N PRO A 135 12.22 -2.44 -9.04
CA PRO A 135 11.36 -2.67 -10.20
C PRO A 135 11.33 -1.51 -11.21
N MET A 136 11.86 -0.34 -10.83
CA MET A 136 11.87 0.85 -11.67
C MET A 136 13.14 1.00 -12.50
N MET A 137 14.16 0.16 -12.24
CA MET A 137 15.49 0.29 -12.80
C MET A 137 15.91 -0.94 -13.62
N ASN A 138 16.83 -0.73 -14.54
CA ASN A 138 17.48 -1.85 -15.21
C ASN A 138 18.50 -2.54 -14.28
N PRO A 139 18.87 -3.81 -14.54
CA PRO A 139 19.75 -4.56 -13.65
C PRO A 139 21.13 -3.93 -13.41
N ALA A 140 21.71 -3.26 -14.41
CA ALA A 140 23.04 -2.64 -14.29
C ALA A 140 22.98 -1.46 -13.30
N THR A 141 22.00 -0.55 -13.49
CA THR A 141 21.78 0.59 -12.58
C THR A 141 21.43 0.11 -11.18
N TRP A 142 20.63 -0.96 -11.04
CA TRP A 142 20.33 -1.53 -9.74
C TRP A 142 21.56 -2.05 -9.01
N ASN A 143 22.45 -2.77 -9.71
CA ASN A 143 23.70 -3.26 -9.12
C ASN A 143 24.61 -2.10 -8.66
N GLU A 144 24.67 -1.03 -9.41
CA GLU A 144 25.42 0.19 -9.04
C GLU A 144 24.85 0.83 -7.78
N ILE A 145 23.54 0.96 -7.68
CA ILE A 145 22.84 1.47 -6.49
C ILE A 145 23.08 0.56 -5.28
N GLN A 146 23.02 -0.77 -5.47
CA GLN A 146 23.32 -1.71 -4.40
C GLN A 146 24.74 -1.59 -3.88
N SER A 147 25.72 -1.41 -4.79
CA SER A 147 27.12 -1.25 -4.42
C SER A 147 27.42 0.04 -3.65
N ASN A 148 26.55 1.05 -3.75
CA ASN A 148 26.66 2.33 -3.07
C ASN A 148 25.52 2.58 -2.07
N LYS A 149 24.95 1.50 -1.52
CA LYS A 149 23.81 1.58 -0.60
C LYS A 149 24.13 2.38 0.66
N ASP A 150 25.33 2.24 1.20
CA ASP A 150 25.84 2.97 2.35
C ASP A 150 25.85 4.48 2.11
N VAL A 151 26.33 4.91 0.93
CA VAL A 151 26.30 6.31 0.52
C VAL A 151 24.85 6.80 0.43
N LEU A 152 23.98 6.02 -0.22
CA LEU A 152 22.56 6.38 -0.37
C LEU A 152 21.86 6.51 0.99
N TYR A 153 22.13 5.58 1.91
CA TYR A 153 21.56 5.55 3.26
C TYR A 153 22.13 6.62 4.19
N SER A 154 23.29 7.19 3.84
CA SER A 154 23.85 8.34 4.54
C SER A 154 23.09 9.65 4.26
N PHE A 155 22.14 9.62 3.30
CA PHE A 155 21.20 10.71 3.05
C PHE A 155 19.77 10.22 3.27
N PRO A 156 19.36 10.00 4.54
CA PRO A 156 18.10 9.31 4.87
C PRO A 156 16.86 10.04 4.36
N TYR A 157 16.93 11.35 4.18
CA TYR A 157 15.81 12.16 3.72
C TYR A 157 16.21 13.09 2.59
N TRP A 158 15.40 13.09 1.53
CA TRP A 158 15.51 14.02 0.42
C TRP A 158 14.26 14.87 0.32
N THR A 159 14.43 16.15 0.21
CA THR A 159 13.34 17.09 0.13
C THR A 159 13.56 18.02 -1.06
N MET A 160 12.52 18.22 -1.85
CA MET A 160 12.52 19.16 -2.98
C MET A 160 11.29 20.07 -2.85
N GLN A 161 11.51 21.36 -3.06
CA GLN A 161 10.45 22.36 -3.07
C GLN A 161 10.57 23.20 -4.33
N ILE A 162 9.46 23.30 -5.07
CA ILE A 162 9.31 24.23 -6.19
C ILE A 162 8.33 25.32 -5.79
N ILE A 163 8.75 26.56 -5.96
CA ILE A 163 7.95 27.74 -5.65
C ILE A 163 7.77 28.50 -6.95
N GLY A 164 6.53 28.55 -7.43
CA GLY A 164 6.15 29.35 -8.60
C GLY A 164 6.02 30.83 -8.20
N GLU A 165 6.60 31.70 -9.04
CA GLU A 165 6.45 33.15 -8.99
C GLU A 165 5.89 33.60 -10.36
N ASP A 166 5.42 34.85 -10.47
CA ASP A 166 4.67 35.33 -11.66
C ASP A 166 5.37 35.06 -13.01
N GLN A 167 6.71 35.11 -13.06
CA GLN A 167 7.49 34.91 -14.28
C GLN A 167 8.67 33.94 -14.11
N SER A 168 8.79 33.31 -12.94
CA SER A 168 9.90 32.45 -12.60
C SER A 168 9.46 31.31 -11.67
N ALA A 169 10.35 30.36 -11.46
CA ALA A 169 10.20 29.38 -10.42
C ALA A 169 11.56 29.17 -9.72
N SER A 170 11.54 29.08 -8.41
CA SER A 170 12.71 28.70 -7.63
C SER A 170 12.61 27.24 -7.21
N LEU A 171 13.75 26.54 -7.27
CA LEU A 171 13.93 25.16 -6.84
C LEU A 171 14.83 25.16 -5.62
N GLN A 172 14.34 24.58 -4.53
CA GLN A 172 15.15 24.30 -3.33
C GLN A 172 15.26 22.78 -3.19
N TYR A 173 16.44 22.33 -2.82
CA TYR A 173 16.74 20.93 -2.60
C TYR A 173 17.51 20.78 -1.29
N VAL A 174 17.04 19.91 -0.41
CA VAL A 174 17.64 19.65 0.89
C VAL A 174 17.87 18.15 1.02
N MET A 175 19.10 17.78 1.31
CA MET A 175 19.50 16.42 1.69
C MET A 175 20.16 16.51 3.04
N ASP A 176 19.66 15.77 4.01
CA ASP A 176 20.25 15.68 5.33
C ASP A 176 21.32 14.58 5.33
N TYR A 177 22.52 14.91 5.77
CA TYR A 177 23.63 13.96 5.83
C TYR A 177 23.75 13.36 7.22
N SER A 178 23.60 12.04 7.31
CA SER A 178 23.81 11.26 8.52
C SER A 178 24.63 10.03 8.15
N PRO A 179 25.92 9.94 8.53
CA PRO A 179 26.76 8.82 8.15
C PRO A 179 26.10 7.49 8.49
N TYR A 180 25.93 6.64 7.48
CA TYR A 180 25.39 5.30 7.66
C TYR A 180 26.55 4.30 7.62
N GLN A 181 26.80 3.65 8.74
CA GLN A 181 27.68 2.49 8.78
C GLN A 181 26.80 1.24 8.62
N LEU A 182 27.15 0.40 7.66
CA LEU A 182 26.61 -0.95 7.63
C LEU A 182 27.11 -1.63 8.91
N GLU A 183 26.25 -1.73 9.91
CA GLU A 183 26.51 -2.66 11.01
C GLU A 183 26.60 -4.04 10.35
N GLU A 184 27.74 -4.70 10.49
CA GLU A 184 27.80 -6.15 10.31
C GLU A 184 26.78 -6.67 11.32
N VAL A 185 25.64 -7.12 10.81
CA VAL A 185 24.64 -7.79 11.64
C VAL A 185 25.30 -9.11 12.01
N ASP A 186 25.98 -9.10 13.15
CA ASP A 186 26.21 -10.33 13.89
C ASP A 186 24.85 -10.97 14.05
N VAL A 187 24.68 -12.11 13.40
CA VAL A 187 23.52 -12.98 13.60
C VAL A 187 23.64 -13.54 15.02
N ALA A 188 23.43 -12.68 15.99
CA ALA A 188 23.13 -13.09 17.35
C ALA A 188 21.73 -13.70 17.29
N ILE A 189 21.69 -15.01 17.35
CA ILE A 189 20.51 -15.78 17.67
C ILE A 189 19.98 -15.22 19.00
N ALA A 190 19.02 -14.31 18.94
CA ALA A 190 18.28 -13.89 20.11
C ALA A 190 17.43 -15.07 20.55
N THR A 191 17.80 -15.65 21.66
CA THR A 191 17.00 -16.63 22.37
C THR A 191 15.83 -15.90 23.02
N ASP A 192 14.62 -16.29 22.59
CA ASP A 192 13.33 -15.89 23.19
C ASP A 192 13.30 -16.13 24.69
N GLU A 193 13.19 -15.12 25.51
CA GLU A 193 12.64 -15.28 26.88
C GLU A 193 11.96 -14.06 27.52
N ASP A 194 11.91 -12.85 26.91
CA ASP A 194 11.37 -11.66 27.62
C ASP A 194 10.13 -10.96 26.99
N ASP A 195 9.43 -11.57 26.06
CA ASP A 195 8.29 -10.92 25.34
C ASP A 195 6.90 -11.50 25.68
N LYS A 196 6.59 -11.78 26.93
CA LYS A 196 5.29 -12.38 27.27
C LYS A 196 4.18 -11.44 27.77
N GLU A 197 4.42 -10.17 27.99
CA GLU A 197 3.37 -9.28 28.54
C GLU A 197 2.88 -8.12 27.63
N MET A 198 3.40 -7.96 26.41
CA MET A 198 2.91 -6.93 25.47
C MET A 198 2.12 -7.46 24.25
N ASN A 199 1.79 -8.75 24.24
CA ASN A 199 1.34 -9.40 23.00
C ASN A 199 -0.18 -9.57 22.82
N GLU A 200 -1.00 -9.49 23.87
CA GLU A 200 -2.44 -9.75 23.70
C GLU A 200 -3.18 -8.66 22.92
N ASP A 201 -2.86 -7.39 23.18
CA ASP A 201 -3.51 -6.28 22.46
C ASP A 201 -3.03 -6.19 21.00
N ALA A 202 -1.74 -6.42 20.74
CA ALA A 202 -1.16 -6.40 19.41
C ALA A 202 -1.58 -7.60 18.54
N GLU A 203 -1.80 -8.76 19.13
CA GLU A 203 -2.34 -9.93 18.43
C GLU A 203 -3.82 -9.74 18.10
N THR A 204 -4.60 -9.18 19.02
CA THR A 204 -6.02 -8.86 18.77
C THR A 204 -6.18 -7.83 17.65
N GLU A 205 -5.34 -6.79 17.61
CA GLU A 205 -5.35 -5.80 16.53
C GLU A 205 -4.90 -6.39 15.19
N LYS A 206 -3.89 -7.26 15.19
CA LYS A 206 -3.45 -7.99 13.98
C LYS A 206 -4.51 -8.95 13.47
N GLU A 207 -5.24 -9.64 14.35
CA GLU A 207 -6.36 -10.50 13.97
C GLU A 207 -7.51 -9.69 13.39
N GLN A 208 -7.92 -8.59 14.04
CA GLN A 208 -8.96 -7.70 13.52
C GLN A 208 -8.57 -7.09 12.18
N MET A 209 -7.31 -6.68 12.01
CA MET A 209 -6.79 -6.18 10.74
C MET A 209 -6.80 -7.28 9.66
N SER A 210 -6.44 -8.51 10.00
CA SER A 210 -6.47 -9.67 9.10
C SER A 210 -7.90 -10.02 8.69
N GLU A 211 -8.84 -10.03 9.62
CA GLU A 211 -10.26 -10.25 9.36
C GLU A 211 -10.85 -9.14 8.50
N LEU A 212 -10.49 -7.89 8.77
CA LEU A 212 -10.96 -6.75 8.01
C LEU A 212 -10.38 -6.74 6.58
N LYS A 213 -9.09 -7.05 6.41
CA LYS A 213 -8.49 -7.25 5.09
C LYS A 213 -9.21 -8.35 4.31
N ARG A 214 -9.50 -9.47 4.97
CA ARG A 214 -10.29 -10.58 4.40
C ARG A 214 -11.71 -10.13 4.02
N PHE A 215 -12.41 -9.42 4.93
CA PHE A 215 -13.74 -8.87 4.68
C PHE A 215 -13.77 -7.95 3.47
N TYR A 216 -12.81 -7.02 3.35
CA TYR A 216 -12.74 -6.10 2.20
C TYR A 216 -12.45 -6.83 0.90
N ILE A 217 -11.53 -7.79 0.90
CA ILE A 217 -11.18 -8.57 -0.28
C ILE A 217 -12.38 -9.40 -0.75
N GLU A 218 -12.98 -10.16 0.15
CA GLU A 218 -14.16 -10.99 -0.18
C GLU A 218 -15.34 -10.15 -0.66
N LYS A 219 -15.60 -9.01 -0.03
CA LYS A 219 -16.78 -8.20 -0.30
C LYS A 219 -16.62 -7.26 -1.48
N PHE A 220 -15.39 -6.79 -1.74
CA PHE A 220 -15.13 -5.77 -2.75
C PHE A 220 -14.47 -6.31 -4.03
N GLU A 221 -13.74 -7.40 -3.97
CA GLU A 221 -13.07 -8.01 -5.12
C GLU A 221 -13.77 -9.25 -5.67
N GLY A 222 -14.96 -9.54 -5.21
CA GLY A 222 -15.80 -10.62 -5.75
C GLY A 222 -15.40 -12.02 -5.24
N ASN A 223 -15.28 -12.99 -6.15
CA ASN A 223 -15.08 -14.39 -5.80
C ASN A 223 -13.62 -14.82 -5.61
N VAL A 224 -12.73 -13.91 -5.19
CA VAL A 224 -11.32 -14.21 -4.95
C VAL A 224 -10.94 -13.83 -3.52
N LEU A 225 -10.51 -14.83 -2.76
CA LEU A 225 -9.94 -14.64 -1.43
C LEU A 225 -8.43 -14.45 -1.59
N ARG A 226 -7.89 -13.40 -0.95
CA ARG A 226 -6.46 -13.09 -0.93
C ARG A 226 -5.94 -13.00 0.49
N GLU A 227 -4.76 -13.55 0.71
CA GLU A 227 -3.99 -13.44 1.94
C GLU A 227 -2.72 -12.65 1.65
N PHE A 228 -2.25 -11.87 2.63
CA PHE A 228 -1.06 -11.05 2.49
C PHE A 228 -0.05 -11.40 3.59
N TYR A 229 1.22 -11.20 3.30
CA TYR A 229 2.27 -11.18 4.31
C TYR A 229 2.14 -9.95 5.21
N PRO A 230 2.73 -9.94 6.41
CA PRO A 230 2.68 -8.77 7.31
C PRO A 230 3.14 -7.47 6.65
N GLU A 231 4.13 -7.55 5.76
CA GLU A 231 4.67 -6.42 5.00
C GLU A 231 3.78 -5.98 3.83
N GLY A 232 2.61 -6.62 3.65
CA GLY A 232 1.62 -6.26 2.65
C GLY A 232 1.81 -6.89 1.27
N ALA A 233 2.83 -7.73 1.05
CA ALA A 233 2.99 -8.50 -0.17
C ALA A 233 1.90 -9.58 -0.29
N LEU A 234 1.41 -9.85 -1.51
CA LEU A 234 0.42 -10.91 -1.74
C LEU A 234 1.02 -12.28 -1.44
N LYS A 235 0.48 -12.96 -0.42
CA LYS A 235 0.89 -14.31 -0.03
C LYS A 235 0.15 -15.39 -0.81
N SER A 236 -1.16 -15.26 -0.92
CA SER A 236 -1.96 -16.22 -1.67
C SER A 236 -3.23 -15.61 -2.27
N GLU A 237 -3.74 -16.26 -3.33
CA GLU A 237 -5.06 -15.95 -3.89
C GLU A 237 -5.78 -17.24 -4.28
N VAL A 238 -7.09 -17.28 -4.02
CA VAL A 238 -7.95 -18.41 -4.38
C VAL A 238 -9.32 -17.94 -4.86
N GLU A 239 -9.81 -18.53 -5.92
CA GLU A 239 -11.19 -18.33 -6.36
C GLU A 239 -12.15 -19.01 -5.37
N VAL A 240 -13.25 -18.31 -5.02
CA VAL A 240 -14.26 -18.76 -4.06
C VAL A 240 -15.61 -18.81 -4.74
N LYS A 241 -16.37 -19.88 -4.51
CA LYS A 241 -17.75 -20.05 -4.94
C LYS A 241 -18.59 -20.53 -3.77
N GLU A 242 -19.68 -19.80 -3.47
CA GLU A 242 -20.61 -20.15 -2.37
C GLU A 242 -19.88 -20.33 -1.02
N GLY A 243 -18.90 -19.46 -0.71
CA GLY A 243 -18.11 -19.49 0.54
C GLY A 243 -17.08 -20.64 0.61
N LYS A 244 -16.86 -21.39 -0.48
CA LYS A 244 -15.89 -22.49 -0.54
C LYS A 244 -14.79 -22.17 -1.53
N ARG A 245 -13.55 -22.54 -1.23
CA ARG A 245 -12.43 -22.49 -2.18
C ARG A 245 -12.80 -23.33 -3.40
N HIS A 246 -12.88 -22.69 -4.58
CA HIS A 246 -13.30 -23.35 -5.80
C HIS A 246 -12.72 -22.62 -7.02
N GLY A 247 -11.82 -23.24 -7.75
CA GLY A 247 -11.14 -22.66 -8.89
C GLY A 247 -9.65 -22.54 -8.68
N ARG A 248 -9.02 -21.55 -9.28
CA ARG A 248 -7.56 -21.37 -9.26
C ARG A 248 -7.06 -20.96 -7.90
N TYR A 249 -5.91 -21.52 -7.50
CA TYR A 249 -5.13 -21.14 -6.34
C TYR A 249 -3.71 -20.78 -6.76
N ARG A 250 -3.15 -19.72 -6.19
CA ARG A 250 -1.74 -19.32 -6.32
C ARG A 250 -1.22 -18.88 -4.97
N GLU A 251 0.02 -19.22 -4.70
CA GLU A 251 0.78 -18.77 -3.54
C GLU A 251 2.11 -18.19 -4.01
N TYR A 252 2.58 -17.16 -3.34
CA TYR A 252 3.76 -16.41 -3.71
C TYR A 252 4.73 -16.36 -2.54
N TYR A 253 6.01 -16.21 -2.81
CA TYR A 253 7.02 -15.80 -1.85
C TYR A 253 6.88 -14.31 -1.54
N GLU A 254 7.56 -13.81 -0.50
CA GLU A 254 7.50 -12.41 -0.09
C GLU A 254 7.97 -11.42 -1.18
N ASP A 255 8.88 -11.85 -2.03
CA ASP A 255 9.36 -11.08 -3.19
C ASP A 255 8.36 -11.03 -4.36
N GLY A 256 7.21 -11.73 -4.24
CA GLY A 256 6.20 -11.84 -5.27
C GLY A 256 6.44 -12.95 -6.29
N THR A 257 7.52 -13.74 -6.14
CA THR A 257 7.78 -14.90 -7.00
C THR A 257 6.74 -15.98 -6.73
N LEU A 258 6.21 -16.61 -7.79
CA LEU A 258 5.23 -17.67 -7.67
C LEU A 258 5.83 -18.90 -6.98
N LYS A 259 5.28 -19.29 -5.82
CA LYS A 259 5.70 -20.45 -5.02
C LYS A 259 4.97 -21.71 -5.41
N LEU A 260 3.65 -21.62 -5.58
CA LEU A 260 2.87 -22.77 -6.05
C LEU A 260 1.58 -22.32 -6.74
N ARG A 261 1.05 -23.20 -7.59
CA ARG A 261 -0.27 -23.03 -8.20
C ARG A 261 -1.00 -24.37 -8.34
N GLY A 262 -2.31 -24.29 -8.18
CA GLY A 262 -3.19 -25.44 -8.27
C GLY A 262 -4.65 -25.04 -8.46
N LYS A 263 -5.55 -25.98 -8.17
CA LYS A 263 -7.00 -25.73 -8.18
C LYS A 263 -7.65 -26.36 -6.97
N TYR A 264 -8.67 -25.72 -6.46
CA TYR A 264 -9.60 -26.26 -5.48
C TYR A 264 -10.95 -26.62 -6.10
N ALA A 265 -11.61 -27.61 -5.55
CA ALA A 265 -13.02 -27.91 -5.75
C ALA A 265 -13.65 -28.16 -4.39
N ASN A 266 -14.57 -27.27 -3.96
CA ASN A 266 -15.29 -27.35 -2.67
C ASN A 266 -14.33 -27.57 -1.47
N ASN A 267 -13.36 -26.71 -1.31
CA ASN A 267 -12.31 -26.74 -0.27
C ASN A 267 -11.29 -27.89 -0.36
N LYS A 268 -11.37 -28.76 -1.38
CA LYS A 268 -10.41 -29.86 -1.58
C LYS A 268 -9.49 -29.57 -2.74
N PRO A 269 -8.18 -29.84 -2.62
CA PRO A 269 -7.25 -29.79 -3.73
C PRO A 269 -7.73 -30.69 -4.87
N LYS A 270 -7.55 -30.25 -6.12
CA LYS A 270 -7.95 -31.03 -7.30
C LYS A 270 -6.94 -30.86 -8.43
N GLY A 271 -6.66 -31.97 -9.14
CA GLY A 271 -5.84 -31.97 -10.33
C GLY A 271 -4.34 -31.85 -10.03
N THR A 272 -3.58 -31.20 -10.91
CA THR A 272 -2.14 -31.10 -10.79
C THR A 272 -1.75 -29.78 -10.14
N TRP A 273 -1.00 -29.87 -9.05
CA TRP A 273 -0.36 -28.78 -8.35
C TRP A 273 1.10 -28.70 -8.75
N LYS A 274 1.60 -27.48 -8.96
CA LYS A 274 2.98 -27.21 -9.39
C LYS A 274 3.66 -26.31 -8.38
N TYR A 275 4.87 -26.67 -7.99
CA TYR A 275 5.71 -25.98 -7.02
C TYR A 275 6.91 -25.36 -7.72
N TYR A 276 7.36 -24.22 -7.23
CA TYR A 276 8.46 -23.45 -7.79
C TYR A 276 9.37 -22.99 -6.65
N THR A 277 10.64 -22.88 -6.93
CA THR A 277 11.66 -22.35 -6.02
C THR A 277 11.61 -20.83 -5.95
N GLU A 278 12.30 -20.21 -4.98
CA GLU A 278 12.34 -18.73 -4.82
C GLU A 278 12.93 -18.03 -6.04
N ASP A 279 13.81 -18.67 -6.80
CA ASP A 279 14.33 -18.15 -8.07
C ASP A 279 13.38 -18.40 -9.27
N GLY A 280 12.14 -18.83 -8.99
CA GLY A 280 11.07 -18.99 -9.98
C GLY A 280 11.17 -20.23 -10.87
N LYS A 281 12.13 -21.15 -10.60
CA LYS A 281 12.28 -22.38 -11.37
C LYS A 281 11.27 -23.43 -10.94
N PHE A 282 10.80 -24.22 -11.91
CA PHE A 282 9.93 -25.36 -11.61
C PHE A 282 10.68 -26.37 -10.73
N GLU A 283 10.08 -26.75 -9.60
CA GLU A 283 10.62 -27.69 -8.65
C GLU A 283 9.98 -29.07 -8.84
N ARG A 284 8.67 -29.16 -8.64
CA ARG A 284 7.94 -30.44 -8.67
C ARG A 284 6.46 -30.25 -9.01
N LYS A 285 5.80 -31.39 -9.29
CA LYS A 285 4.33 -31.44 -9.43
C LYS A 285 3.76 -32.56 -8.57
N GLU A 286 2.54 -32.35 -8.09
CA GLU A 286 1.76 -33.29 -7.30
C GLU A 286 0.35 -33.41 -7.87
N LYS A 287 -0.25 -34.60 -7.82
CA LYS A 287 -1.60 -34.82 -8.36
C LYS A 287 -2.54 -35.23 -7.22
N PHE A 288 -3.64 -34.46 -7.06
CA PHE A 288 -4.72 -34.69 -6.10
C PHE A 288 -5.99 -35.17 -6.79
#